data_3d79c680f66e68bc51e6e2892addce99
#
_entry.id   3d79c680f66e68bc51e6e2892addce99
#
_cell.length_a   1.000
_cell.length_b   1.000
_cell.length_c   1.000
_cell.angle_alpha   90.00
_cell.angle_beta   90.00
_cell.angle_gamma   90.00
#
_symmetry.space_group_name_H-M   'P 1'
#
loop_
_entity.id
_entity.type
_entity.pdbx_description
1 polymer ?
#
loop_
_entity_poly.entity_id
_entity_poly.type
_entity_poly.pdbx_seq_one_letter_code
_entity_poly.pdbx_strand_id
1 'polypeptide(L)'
;MFRYIAQRTNLFMTCVLGGLLLIAIGYFTSPLYLGLGMTGINEALSGSGLQSHFGFLYKILTTSITFAAGGIGGVVTPIFFVGAQAGSMLADFLNVDPATLAALGLVSVLAGTTNTPLAASIMAIELFGADIAPYAAVSCVISFLITGQQSMYPSQRISWDSGKTPNEHPAVPVNYGRRATDKMQQVRARKLLVKKTWRELTQHLIPQRKPERQNKKHN
;
A
#
# COMPACT_ATOMS: atom_id res chain seq x y z
N MET A 1 0.37 8.15 13.96
CA MET A 1 -0.01 9.56 14.10
C MET A 1 -1.11 9.96 13.12
N PHE A 2 -0.92 9.85 11.81
CA PHE A 2 -1.93 10.20 10.79
C PHE A 2 -3.28 9.45 10.91
N ARG A 3 -3.28 8.19 11.34
CA ARG A 3 -4.52 7.41 11.58
C ARG A 3 -5.41 7.97 12.69
N TYR A 4 -4.83 8.66 13.66
CA TYR A 4 -5.56 9.29 14.76
C TYR A 4 -6.24 10.58 14.31
N ILE A 5 -5.58 11.32 13.42
CA ILE A 5 -6.11 12.56 12.83
C ILE A 5 -7.25 12.24 11.85
N ALA A 6 -7.11 11.20 11.02
CA ALA A 6 -8.13 10.77 10.05
C ALA A 6 -9.42 10.22 10.70
N GLN A 7 -9.41 9.86 11.98
CA GLN A 7 -10.62 9.41 12.70
C GLN A 7 -11.43 10.57 13.29
N ARG A 8 -10.82 11.74 13.46
CA ARG A 8 -11.46 12.91 14.09
C ARG A 8 -11.79 14.05 13.11
N THR A 9 -11.17 14.06 11.94
CA THR A 9 -11.39 15.08 10.91
C THR A 9 -12.22 14.52 9.75
N ASN A 10 -13.02 15.38 9.13
CA ASN A 10 -13.73 15.06 7.91
C ASN A 10 -12.68 14.69 6.82
N LEU A 11 -12.96 13.67 6.00
CA LEU A 11 -12.08 13.21 4.91
C LEU A 11 -11.58 14.37 4.04
N PHE A 12 -12.44 15.34 3.78
CA PHE A 12 -12.10 16.54 3.02
C PHE A 12 -10.97 17.36 3.66
N MET A 13 -11.04 17.60 4.98
CA MET A 13 -9.99 18.34 5.70
C MET A 13 -8.66 17.60 5.68
N THR A 14 -8.68 16.27 5.76
CA THR A 14 -7.46 15.46 5.70
C THR A 14 -6.80 15.56 4.32
N CYS A 15 -7.58 15.55 3.24
CA CYS A 15 -7.07 15.72 1.88
C CYS A 15 -6.48 17.14 1.69
N VAL A 16 -7.17 18.18 2.16
CA VAL A 16 -6.71 19.58 2.05
C VAL A 16 -5.41 19.78 2.83
N LEU A 17 -5.35 19.31 4.08
CA LEU A 17 -4.14 19.41 4.90
C LEU A 17 -2.97 18.62 4.30
N GLY A 18 -3.21 17.42 3.78
CA GLY A 18 -2.20 16.62 3.10
C GLY A 18 -1.68 17.31 1.84
N GLY A 19 -2.56 17.90 1.03
CA GLY A 19 -2.19 18.66 -0.16
C GLY A 19 -1.35 19.91 0.18
N LEU A 20 -1.75 20.69 1.17
CA LEU A 20 -0.99 21.85 1.64
C LEU A 20 0.40 21.44 2.13
N LEU A 21 0.51 20.34 2.86
CA LEU A 21 1.79 19.83 3.38
C LEU A 21 2.70 19.35 2.25
N LEU A 22 2.16 18.72 1.21
CA LEU A 22 2.92 18.36 0.01
C LEU A 22 3.42 19.58 -0.76
N ILE A 23 2.60 20.63 -0.91
CA ILE A 23 3.00 21.88 -1.54
C ILE A 23 4.14 22.53 -0.73
N ALA A 24 4.02 22.58 0.59
CA ALA A 24 5.05 23.12 1.46
C ALA A 24 6.38 22.34 1.30
N ILE A 25 6.35 21.01 1.33
CA ILE A 25 7.55 20.20 1.13
C ILE A 25 8.14 20.45 -0.25
N GLY A 26 7.34 20.47 -1.31
CA GLY A 26 7.81 20.74 -2.68
C GLY A 26 8.43 22.11 -2.85
N TYR A 27 7.94 23.12 -2.12
CA TYR A 27 8.49 24.49 -2.14
C TYR A 27 9.82 24.58 -1.39
N PHE A 28 9.93 23.93 -0.22
CA PHE A 28 11.15 24.01 0.61
C PHE A 28 12.27 23.04 0.19
N THR A 29 11.95 21.98 -0.54
CA THR A 29 12.96 20.98 -0.96
C THR A 29 13.19 21.03 -2.47
N SER A 30 12.41 20.26 -3.23
CA SER A 30 12.42 20.24 -4.68
C SER A 30 11.14 19.61 -5.21
N PRO A 31 10.59 20.07 -6.32
CA PRO A 31 9.47 19.41 -6.99
C PRO A 31 9.79 17.99 -7.48
N LEU A 32 11.07 17.63 -7.55
CA LEU A 32 11.58 16.31 -7.91
C LEU A 32 10.99 15.17 -7.04
N TYR A 33 10.73 15.47 -5.76
CA TYR A 33 10.20 14.48 -4.80
C TYR A 33 8.70 14.33 -4.86
N LEU A 34 8.00 15.21 -5.58
CA LEU A 34 6.58 15.11 -5.85
C LEU A 34 6.32 14.22 -7.08
N GLY A 35 5.11 13.68 -7.20
CA GLY A 35 4.73 12.84 -8.32
C GLY A 35 5.55 11.53 -8.43
N LEU A 36 5.85 11.08 -9.64
CA LEU A 36 6.56 9.83 -9.91
C LEU A 36 8.05 9.89 -9.56
N GLY A 37 8.71 11.02 -9.79
CA GLY A 37 10.14 11.18 -9.52
C GLY A 37 11.05 10.50 -10.55
N MET A 38 10.59 10.32 -11.81
CA MET A 38 11.37 9.65 -12.86
C MET A 38 12.71 10.34 -13.12
N THR A 39 12.76 11.68 -13.04
CA THR A 39 14.00 12.45 -13.21
C THR A 39 15.04 12.02 -12.18
N GLY A 40 14.67 11.90 -10.89
CA GLY A 40 15.61 11.51 -9.85
C GLY A 40 16.05 10.03 -9.93
N ILE A 41 15.21 9.15 -10.50
CA ILE A 41 15.62 7.77 -10.82
C ILE A 41 16.67 7.79 -11.92
N ASN A 42 16.43 8.54 -13.00
CA ASN A 42 17.35 8.63 -14.13
C ASN A 42 18.68 9.29 -13.74
N GLU A 43 18.66 10.33 -12.91
CA GLU A 43 19.86 10.96 -12.37
C GLU A 43 20.71 9.98 -11.56
N ALA A 44 20.08 9.19 -10.67
CA ALA A 44 20.79 8.16 -9.89
C ALA A 44 21.40 7.08 -10.77
N LEU A 45 20.64 6.61 -11.79
CA LEU A 45 21.11 5.56 -12.71
C LEU A 45 22.15 6.04 -13.73
N SER A 46 22.17 7.34 -14.06
CA SER A 46 23.19 7.90 -14.96
C SER A 46 24.53 8.20 -14.25
N GLY A 47 24.58 8.07 -12.93
CA GLY A 47 25.78 8.40 -12.16
C GLY A 47 26.14 9.89 -12.16
N SER A 48 25.23 10.76 -12.61
CA SER A 48 25.46 12.22 -12.74
C SER A 48 25.55 12.96 -11.41
N GLY A 49 25.47 12.24 -10.29
CA GLY A 49 25.45 12.78 -8.95
C GLY A 49 24.03 13.03 -8.43
N LEU A 50 23.88 12.98 -7.11
CA LEU A 50 22.60 13.20 -6.43
C LEU A 50 22.42 14.70 -6.15
N GLN A 51 21.23 15.25 -6.43
CA GLN A 51 20.85 16.60 -5.96
C GLN A 51 20.87 16.69 -4.43
N SER A 52 20.57 15.61 -3.75
CA SER A 52 20.60 15.52 -2.30
C SER A 52 20.84 14.09 -1.85
N HIS A 53 21.81 13.87 -0.98
CA HIS A 53 22.06 12.55 -0.37
C HIS A 53 20.86 11.99 0.41
N PHE A 54 19.98 12.84 0.89
CA PHE A 54 18.77 12.46 1.63
C PHE A 54 17.49 12.44 0.78
N GLY A 55 17.60 12.51 -0.55
CA GLY A 55 16.47 12.52 -1.49
C GLY A 55 15.48 11.36 -1.28
N PHE A 56 15.99 10.19 -0.95
CA PHE A 56 15.16 9.01 -0.66
C PHE A 56 14.26 9.20 0.58
N LEU A 57 14.72 9.92 1.61
CA LEU A 57 13.91 10.21 2.81
C LEU A 57 12.76 11.17 2.48
N TYR A 58 13.04 12.21 1.70
CA TYR A 58 11.99 13.14 1.24
C TYR A 58 10.94 12.39 0.42
N LYS A 59 11.35 11.44 -0.43
CA LYS A 59 10.42 10.63 -1.20
C LYS A 59 9.54 9.73 -0.32
N ILE A 60 10.13 9.07 0.69
CA ILE A 60 9.37 8.28 1.66
C ILE A 60 8.33 9.15 2.37
N LEU A 61 8.74 10.35 2.80
CA LEU A 61 7.87 11.28 3.51
C LEU A 61 6.70 11.74 2.63
N THR A 62 6.98 12.23 1.41
CA THR A 62 5.93 12.70 0.48
C THR A 62 4.97 11.59 0.08
N THR A 63 5.48 10.39 -0.18
CA THR A 63 4.65 9.20 -0.49
C THR A 63 3.76 8.83 0.71
N SER A 64 4.31 8.82 1.92
CA SER A 64 3.56 8.52 3.14
C SER A 64 2.45 9.53 3.41
N ILE A 65 2.72 10.81 3.19
CA ILE A 65 1.71 11.89 3.32
C ILE A 65 0.60 11.71 2.27
N THR A 66 0.97 11.42 1.02
CA THR A 66 0.00 11.20 -0.06
C THR A 66 -0.97 10.07 0.28
N PHE A 67 -0.47 8.91 0.71
CA PHE A 67 -1.33 7.79 1.12
C PHE A 67 -2.13 8.08 2.40
N ALA A 68 -1.54 8.79 3.35
CA ALA A 68 -2.23 9.18 4.58
C ALA A 68 -3.37 10.18 4.32
N ALA A 69 -3.21 11.05 3.33
CA ALA A 69 -4.23 11.99 2.89
C ALA A 69 -5.36 11.32 2.07
N GLY A 70 -5.23 10.04 1.75
CA GLY A 70 -6.23 9.29 0.97
C GLY A 70 -5.95 9.28 -0.53
N GLY A 71 -4.77 9.71 -0.96
CA GLY A 71 -4.34 9.61 -2.36
C GLY A 71 -4.26 8.15 -2.81
N ILE A 72 -4.74 7.89 -4.02
CA ILE A 72 -4.68 6.58 -4.66
C ILE A 72 -3.59 6.65 -5.73
N GLY A 73 -2.60 5.76 -5.66
CA GLY A 73 -1.50 5.75 -6.61
C GLY A 73 -0.68 4.47 -6.59
N GLY A 74 0.20 4.32 -7.57
CA GLY A 74 1.17 3.22 -7.63
C GLY A 74 2.29 3.40 -6.61
N VAL A 75 2.68 2.31 -5.96
CA VAL A 75 3.76 2.31 -4.96
C VAL A 75 5.11 1.89 -5.55
N VAL A 76 5.11 1.28 -6.73
CA VAL A 76 6.32 0.72 -7.37
C VAL A 76 7.33 1.80 -7.73
N THR A 77 6.88 2.89 -8.37
CA THR A 77 7.78 3.99 -8.75
C THR A 77 8.43 4.68 -7.56
N PRO A 78 7.71 5.02 -6.46
CA PRO A 78 8.36 5.44 -5.21
C PRO A 78 9.39 4.47 -4.65
N ILE A 79 9.16 3.16 -4.75
CA ILE A 79 10.12 2.13 -4.33
C ILE A 79 11.39 2.21 -5.18
N PHE A 80 11.24 2.32 -6.51
CA PHE A 80 12.36 2.48 -7.43
C PHE A 80 13.19 3.72 -7.12
N PHE A 81 12.51 4.85 -6.88
CA PHE A 81 13.16 6.10 -6.50
C PHE A 81 13.99 5.93 -5.23
N VAL A 82 13.37 5.39 -4.18
CA VAL A 82 14.02 5.18 -2.88
C VAL A 82 15.23 4.24 -3.05
N GLY A 83 15.06 3.14 -3.78
CA GLY A 83 16.14 2.17 -4.02
C GLY A 83 17.30 2.76 -4.81
N ALA A 84 17.02 3.43 -5.93
CA ALA A 84 18.04 4.04 -6.77
C ALA A 84 18.81 5.13 -6.05
N GLN A 85 18.13 6.06 -5.36
CA GLN A 85 18.74 7.14 -4.62
C GLN A 85 19.57 6.66 -3.42
N ALA A 86 19.05 5.67 -2.67
CA ALA A 86 19.79 5.10 -1.55
C ALA A 86 21.02 4.31 -2.03
N GLY A 87 20.90 3.59 -3.16
CA GLY A 87 22.03 2.89 -3.78
C GLY A 87 23.11 3.86 -4.26
N SER A 88 22.72 4.92 -4.97
CA SER A 88 23.68 5.95 -5.42
C SER A 88 24.35 6.67 -4.26
N MET A 89 23.62 7.00 -3.18
CA MET A 89 24.20 7.57 -1.97
C MET A 89 25.24 6.63 -1.34
N LEU A 90 24.97 5.33 -1.31
CA LEU A 90 25.89 4.36 -0.76
C LEU A 90 27.16 4.23 -1.60
N ALA A 91 27.08 4.47 -2.91
CA ALA A 91 28.20 4.45 -3.82
C ALA A 91 29.27 5.50 -3.46
N ASP A 92 28.81 6.69 -3.06
CA ASP A 92 29.71 7.77 -2.62
C ASP A 92 30.54 7.37 -1.39
N PHE A 93 29.95 6.59 -0.47
CA PHE A 93 30.66 6.11 0.72
C PHE A 93 31.62 4.95 0.41
N LEU A 94 31.28 4.09 -0.58
CA LEU A 94 32.06 2.90 -0.90
C LEU A 94 33.08 3.15 -2.02
N ASN A 95 33.10 4.33 -2.65
CA ASN A 95 33.90 4.65 -3.82
C ASN A 95 33.71 3.64 -4.98
N VAL A 96 32.47 3.26 -5.22
CA VAL A 96 32.05 2.36 -6.31
C VAL A 96 31.25 3.15 -7.32
N ASP A 97 31.09 2.62 -8.53
CA ASP A 97 30.29 3.26 -9.57
C ASP A 97 28.84 3.54 -9.10
N PRO A 98 28.41 4.83 -9.08
CA PRO A 98 27.09 5.19 -8.59
C PRO A 98 25.94 4.58 -9.41
N ALA A 99 26.10 4.45 -10.72
CA ALA A 99 25.07 3.88 -11.59
C ALA A 99 24.81 2.40 -11.26
N THR A 100 25.86 1.65 -11.04
CA THR A 100 25.76 0.22 -10.67
C THR A 100 25.08 0.04 -9.30
N LEU A 101 25.50 0.82 -8.28
CA LEU A 101 24.86 0.72 -6.97
C LEU A 101 23.43 1.26 -6.95
N ALA A 102 23.12 2.26 -7.76
CA ALA A 102 21.74 2.73 -7.93
C ALA A 102 20.85 1.64 -8.53
N ALA A 103 21.33 0.94 -9.56
CA ALA A 103 20.62 -0.18 -10.18
C ALA A 103 20.41 -1.34 -9.17
N LEU A 104 21.44 -1.73 -8.43
CA LEU A 104 21.36 -2.77 -7.40
C LEU A 104 20.41 -2.35 -6.25
N GLY A 105 20.46 -1.10 -5.80
CA GLY A 105 19.58 -0.54 -4.80
C GLY A 105 18.11 -0.58 -5.23
N LEU A 106 17.82 -0.18 -6.48
CA LEU A 106 16.49 -0.22 -7.06
C LEU A 106 15.87 -1.61 -6.99
N VAL A 107 16.58 -2.64 -7.50
CA VAL A 107 16.05 -4.01 -7.54
C VAL A 107 16.00 -4.67 -6.17
N SER A 108 16.96 -4.36 -5.29
CA SER A 108 17.01 -4.91 -3.94
C SER A 108 15.88 -4.42 -3.07
N VAL A 109 15.56 -3.10 -3.11
CA VAL A 109 14.44 -2.54 -2.36
C VAL A 109 13.12 -3.06 -2.91
N LEU A 110 13.00 -3.24 -4.23
CA LEU A 110 11.84 -3.89 -4.83
C LEU A 110 11.69 -5.33 -4.32
N ALA A 111 12.76 -6.14 -4.40
CA ALA A 111 12.75 -7.53 -3.96
C ALA A 111 12.28 -7.70 -2.52
N GLY A 112 12.80 -6.88 -1.61
CA GLY A 112 12.40 -6.90 -0.20
C GLY A 112 10.97 -6.44 0.03
N THR A 113 10.55 -5.33 -0.55
CA THR A 113 9.21 -4.77 -0.32
C THR A 113 8.09 -5.59 -0.93
N THR A 114 8.33 -6.28 -2.04
CA THR A 114 7.36 -7.13 -2.74
C THR A 114 7.47 -8.61 -2.42
N ASN A 115 8.53 -9.04 -1.72
CA ASN A 115 8.86 -10.44 -1.47
C ASN A 115 9.00 -11.28 -2.76
N THR A 116 9.63 -10.71 -3.79
CA THR A 116 9.79 -11.35 -5.10
C THR A 116 11.25 -11.31 -5.57
N PRO A 117 12.19 -11.99 -4.88
CA PRO A 117 13.62 -11.88 -5.19
C PRO A 117 13.98 -12.38 -6.58
N LEU A 118 13.35 -13.48 -7.07
CA LEU A 118 13.60 -14.00 -8.41
C LEU A 118 13.12 -13.04 -9.50
N ALA A 119 11.90 -12.50 -9.38
CA ALA A 119 11.38 -11.56 -10.37
C ALA A 119 12.20 -10.27 -10.42
N ALA A 120 12.62 -9.76 -9.27
CA ALA A 120 13.48 -8.57 -9.19
C ALA A 120 14.86 -8.82 -9.80
N SER A 121 15.44 -10.01 -9.61
CA SER A 121 16.73 -10.37 -10.22
C SER A 121 16.64 -10.49 -11.74
N ILE A 122 15.56 -11.08 -12.27
CA ILE A 122 15.32 -11.15 -13.72
C ILE A 122 15.10 -9.73 -14.28
N MET A 123 14.33 -8.91 -13.62
CA MET A 123 14.11 -7.51 -14.01
C MET A 123 15.43 -6.72 -14.05
N ALA A 124 16.37 -7.00 -13.12
CA ALA A 124 17.69 -6.37 -13.14
C ALA A 124 18.46 -6.70 -14.43
N ILE A 125 18.41 -7.95 -14.89
CA ILE A 125 19.07 -8.39 -16.12
C ILE A 125 18.44 -7.72 -17.35
N GLU A 126 17.12 -7.64 -17.36
CA GLU A 126 16.36 -7.02 -18.48
C GLU A 126 16.62 -5.51 -18.59
N LEU A 127 16.73 -4.80 -17.45
CA LEU A 127 16.90 -3.35 -17.45
C LEU A 127 18.36 -2.91 -17.58
N PHE A 128 19.29 -3.63 -16.96
CA PHE A 128 20.68 -3.18 -16.79
C PHE A 128 21.72 -4.10 -17.47
N GLY A 129 21.27 -5.19 -18.08
CA GLY A 129 22.15 -6.13 -18.77
C GLY A 129 22.61 -7.31 -17.92
N ALA A 130 23.27 -8.28 -18.57
CA ALA A 130 23.65 -9.53 -17.93
C ALA A 130 24.80 -9.39 -16.91
N ASP A 131 25.64 -8.38 -17.08
CA ASP A 131 26.82 -8.16 -16.22
C ASP A 131 26.46 -7.90 -14.75
N ILE A 132 25.26 -7.33 -14.52
CA ILE A 132 24.77 -7.05 -13.16
C ILE A 132 24.14 -8.30 -12.49
N ALA A 133 23.87 -9.37 -13.25
CA ALA A 133 23.10 -10.53 -12.80
C ALA A 133 23.58 -11.15 -11.47
N PRO A 134 24.86 -11.47 -11.29
CA PRO A 134 25.32 -12.12 -10.05
C PRO A 134 25.14 -11.21 -8.83
N TYR A 135 25.40 -9.93 -8.98
CA TYR A 135 25.26 -8.94 -7.89
C TYR A 135 23.78 -8.70 -7.55
N ALA A 136 22.93 -8.61 -8.57
CA ALA A 136 21.50 -8.44 -8.39
C ALA A 136 20.85 -9.66 -7.71
N ALA A 137 21.24 -10.88 -8.11
CA ALA A 137 20.71 -12.09 -7.49
C ALA A 137 21.04 -12.15 -5.99
N VAL A 138 22.29 -11.89 -5.63
CA VAL A 138 22.74 -11.90 -4.23
C VAL A 138 22.04 -10.79 -3.43
N SER A 139 22.04 -9.56 -3.94
CA SER A 139 21.45 -8.41 -3.23
C SER A 139 19.93 -8.55 -3.05
N CYS A 140 19.20 -9.05 -4.05
CA CYS A 140 17.76 -9.32 -3.97
C CYS A 140 17.44 -10.41 -2.94
N VAL A 141 18.22 -11.50 -2.90
CA VAL A 141 18.04 -12.57 -1.91
C VAL A 141 18.32 -12.08 -0.50
N ILE A 142 19.40 -11.33 -0.29
CA ILE A 142 19.73 -10.75 1.02
C ILE A 142 18.63 -9.81 1.47
N SER A 143 18.16 -8.92 0.59
CA SER A 143 17.06 -7.98 0.89
C SER A 143 15.79 -8.72 1.28
N PHE A 144 15.44 -9.79 0.55
CA PHE A 144 14.28 -10.64 0.87
C PHE A 144 14.44 -11.31 2.26
N LEU A 145 15.62 -11.87 2.57
CA LEU A 145 15.86 -12.52 3.86
C LEU A 145 15.77 -11.54 5.04
N ILE A 146 16.27 -10.32 4.88
CA ILE A 146 16.23 -9.28 5.91
C ILE A 146 14.80 -8.78 6.12
N THR A 147 14.03 -8.62 5.05
CA THR A 147 12.63 -8.14 5.13
C THR A 147 11.70 -9.19 5.75
N GLY A 148 12.02 -10.47 5.57
CA GLY A 148 11.24 -11.58 6.11
C GLY A 148 9.85 -11.67 5.50
N GLN A 149 8.82 -11.92 6.33
CA GLN A 149 7.43 -12.14 5.87
C GLN A 149 6.61 -10.86 5.67
N GLN A 150 7.22 -9.69 5.77
CA GLN A 150 6.52 -8.43 5.59
C GLN A 150 6.48 -8.06 4.11
N SER A 151 5.28 -7.90 3.55
CA SER A 151 5.08 -7.42 2.18
C SER A 151 4.31 -6.12 2.17
N MET A 152 4.60 -5.28 1.19
CA MET A 152 3.83 -4.07 0.91
C MET A 152 2.39 -4.40 0.44
N TYR A 153 2.16 -5.57 -0.12
CA TYR A 153 0.85 -6.01 -0.60
C TYR A 153 0.10 -6.78 0.49
N PRO A 154 -0.96 -6.21 1.08
CA PRO A 154 -1.71 -6.84 2.19
C PRO A 154 -2.41 -8.14 1.81
N SER A 155 -2.63 -8.37 0.51
CA SER A 155 -3.26 -9.58 -0.03
C SER A 155 -2.29 -10.71 -0.30
N GLN A 156 -0.98 -10.44 -0.28
CA GLN A 156 0.04 -11.45 -0.52
C GLN A 156 0.15 -12.39 0.69
N ARG A 157 -0.12 -13.67 0.45
CA ARG A 157 0.10 -14.72 1.44
C ARG A 157 1.46 -15.33 1.20
N ILE A 158 2.37 -15.16 2.15
CA ILE A 158 3.68 -15.80 2.10
C ILE A 158 3.57 -17.08 2.90
N SER A 159 3.65 -18.23 2.21
CA SER A 159 3.58 -19.56 2.80
C SER A 159 4.98 -20.13 3.06
N TRP A 160 5.84 -19.35 3.69
CA TRP A 160 7.13 -19.87 4.16
C TRP A 160 7.07 -20.03 5.69
N ASP A 161 6.66 -21.20 6.14
CA ASP A 161 6.92 -21.62 7.50
C ASP A 161 7.61 -22.98 7.46
N SER A 162 8.86 -22.97 7.95
CA SER A 162 9.70 -24.15 8.04
C SER A 162 9.05 -25.15 9.01
N GLY A 163 8.18 -26.01 8.53
CA GLY A 163 7.77 -27.20 9.25
C GLY A 163 6.42 -27.17 9.95
N LYS A 164 5.58 -26.13 9.78
CA LYS A 164 4.21 -26.15 10.29
C LYS A 164 3.20 -26.29 9.16
N THR A 165 2.23 -27.17 9.37
CA THR A 165 1.17 -27.42 8.40
C THR A 165 0.31 -26.18 8.19
N PRO A 166 -0.29 -25.97 6.99
CA PRO A 166 -1.08 -24.77 6.66
C PRO A 166 -2.26 -24.48 7.60
N ASN A 167 -2.62 -25.42 8.47
CA ASN A 167 -3.74 -25.30 9.40
C ASN A 167 -3.35 -24.75 10.79
N GLU A 168 -2.06 -24.58 11.11
CA GLU A 168 -1.62 -24.19 12.46
C GLU A 168 -1.30 -22.69 12.60
N HIS A 169 -1.18 -21.96 11.50
CA HIS A 169 -1.14 -20.52 11.56
C HIS A 169 -2.44 -19.94 11.02
N PRO A 170 -3.27 -19.34 11.89
CA PRO A 170 -4.23 -18.40 11.38
C PRO A 170 -3.41 -17.34 10.62
N ALA A 171 -3.58 -17.30 9.28
CA ALA A 171 -2.98 -16.26 8.45
C ALA A 171 -3.11 -14.97 9.24
N VAL A 172 -1.96 -14.35 9.62
CA VAL A 172 -1.98 -13.10 10.39
C VAL A 172 -2.94 -12.19 9.67
N PRO A 173 -4.11 -11.91 10.22
CA PRO A 173 -5.08 -11.13 9.50
C PRO A 173 -4.49 -9.74 9.42
N VAL A 174 -3.96 -9.43 8.25
CA VAL A 174 -3.72 -8.04 7.92
C VAL A 174 -5.08 -7.39 8.14
N ASN A 175 -5.20 -6.54 9.14
CA ASN A 175 -6.45 -5.97 9.69
C ASN A 175 -7.30 -5.18 8.67
N TYR A 176 -6.93 -5.19 7.39
CA TYR A 176 -7.67 -4.59 6.28
C TYR A 176 -8.94 -5.38 5.91
N GLY A 177 -8.89 -6.71 5.92
CA GLY A 177 -10.07 -7.55 5.61
C GLY A 177 -11.13 -7.49 6.72
N ARG A 178 -10.74 -7.48 7.99
CA ARG A 178 -11.70 -7.39 9.10
C ARG A 178 -12.49 -6.08 9.08
N ARG A 179 -11.87 -4.95 8.74
CA ARG A 179 -12.60 -3.67 8.70
C ARG A 179 -13.57 -3.55 7.52
N ALA A 180 -13.26 -4.16 6.38
CA ALA A 180 -14.20 -4.20 5.27
C ALA A 180 -15.39 -5.12 5.60
N THR A 181 -15.14 -6.30 6.20
CA THR A 181 -16.19 -7.22 6.67
C THR A 181 -16.98 -6.64 7.83
N ASP A 182 -16.34 -5.99 8.81
CA ASP A 182 -17.04 -5.33 9.92
C ASP A 182 -17.90 -4.15 9.43
N LYS A 183 -17.40 -3.34 8.49
CA LYS A 183 -18.22 -2.29 7.85
C LYS A 183 -19.37 -2.88 7.03
N MET A 184 -19.15 -3.96 6.27
CA MET A 184 -20.23 -4.63 5.55
C MET A 184 -21.24 -5.28 6.50
N GLN A 185 -20.81 -5.89 7.60
CA GLN A 185 -21.71 -6.41 8.62
C GLN A 185 -22.50 -5.31 9.31
N GLN A 186 -21.88 -4.18 9.64
CA GLN A 186 -22.59 -3.02 10.19
C GLN A 186 -23.61 -2.43 9.22
N VAL A 187 -23.28 -2.33 7.94
CA VAL A 187 -24.21 -1.88 6.89
C VAL A 187 -25.37 -2.89 6.71
N ARG A 188 -25.08 -4.20 6.74
CA ARG A 188 -26.10 -5.25 6.71
C ARG A 188 -27.00 -5.21 7.95
N ALA A 189 -26.42 -5.06 9.14
CA ALA A 189 -27.16 -4.93 10.39
C ALA A 189 -28.06 -3.69 10.40
N ARG A 190 -27.57 -2.53 9.95
CA ARG A 190 -28.39 -1.33 9.77
C ARG A 190 -29.54 -1.53 8.78
N LYS A 191 -29.30 -2.17 7.63
CA LYS A 191 -30.36 -2.47 6.65
C LYS A 191 -31.43 -3.42 7.23
N LEU A 192 -31.02 -4.40 8.04
CA LEU A 192 -31.95 -5.31 8.70
C LEU A 192 -32.77 -4.62 9.79
N LEU A 193 -32.17 -3.73 10.57
CA LEU A 193 -32.87 -2.91 11.56
C LEU A 193 -33.91 -2.01 10.89
N VAL A 194 -33.53 -1.28 9.85
CA VAL A 194 -34.45 -0.44 9.10
C VAL A 194 -35.61 -1.25 8.53
N LYS A 195 -35.34 -2.45 7.97
CA LYS A 195 -36.38 -3.33 7.43
C LYS A 195 -37.30 -3.89 8.52
N LYS A 196 -36.80 -4.14 9.73
CA LYS A 196 -37.60 -4.57 10.88
C LYS A 196 -38.51 -3.42 11.36
N THR A 197 -37.97 -2.23 11.52
CA THR A 197 -38.74 -1.05 11.93
C THR A 197 -39.84 -0.70 10.91
N TRP A 198 -39.55 -0.81 9.59
CA TRP A 198 -40.57 -0.62 8.55
C TRP A 198 -41.68 -1.67 8.60
N ARG A 199 -41.37 -2.94 8.91
CA ARG A 199 -42.39 -3.99 9.09
C ARG A 199 -43.28 -3.72 10.31
N GLU A 200 -42.70 -3.30 11.41
CA GLU A 200 -43.45 -2.94 12.63
C GLU A 200 -44.36 -1.73 12.39
N LEU A 201 -43.87 -0.70 11.71
CA LEU A 201 -44.67 0.46 11.33
C LEU A 201 -45.83 0.11 10.37
N THR A 202 -45.57 -0.76 9.37
CA THR A 202 -46.63 -1.20 8.45
C THR A 202 -47.67 -2.10 9.12
N GLN A 203 -47.31 -2.88 10.10
CA GLN A 203 -48.28 -3.68 10.87
C GLN A 203 -49.17 -2.82 11.76
N HIS A 204 -48.66 -1.68 12.27
CA HIS A 204 -49.47 -0.73 13.07
C HIS A 204 -50.33 0.21 12.22
N LEU A 205 -49.93 0.52 10.99
CA LEU A 205 -50.61 1.44 10.10
C LEU A 205 -51.66 0.78 9.20
N ILE A 206 -51.64 -0.53 8.99
CA ILE A 206 -52.65 -1.24 8.18
C ILE A 206 -53.62 -1.92 9.12
N PRO A 207 -54.87 -1.40 9.22
CA PRO A 207 -55.91 -2.06 10.02
C PRO A 207 -56.16 -3.47 9.45
N GLN A 208 -56.05 -4.48 10.31
CA GLN A 208 -56.34 -5.86 9.97
C GLN A 208 -57.80 -5.99 9.52
N ARG A 209 -58.04 -6.14 8.22
CA ARG A 209 -59.36 -6.52 7.70
C ARG A 209 -59.73 -7.85 8.31
N LYS A 210 -60.72 -7.85 9.22
CA LYS A 210 -61.34 -9.10 9.75
C LYS A 210 -61.79 -9.98 8.58
N PRO A 211 -61.49 -11.25 8.56
CA PRO A 211 -62.02 -12.16 7.54
C PRO A 211 -63.55 -12.20 7.69
N GLU A 212 -64.25 -11.87 6.61
CA GLU A 212 -65.70 -11.99 6.48
C GLU A 212 -66.11 -13.44 6.64
N ARG A 213 -66.87 -13.78 7.69
CA ARG A 213 -67.44 -15.10 7.90
C ARG A 213 -68.39 -15.42 6.77
N GLN A 214 -67.99 -16.23 5.84
CA GLN A 214 -68.91 -16.87 4.90
C GLN A 214 -69.88 -17.76 5.67
N ASN A 215 -71.06 -17.26 5.86
CA ASN A 215 -72.19 -17.99 6.41
C ASN A 215 -72.73 -18.93 5.31
N LYS A 216 -72.25 -20.16 5.28
CA LYS A 216 -72.87 -21.22 4.47
C LYS A 216 -74.16 -21.61 5.15
N LYS A 217 -75.29 -21.08 4.65
CA LYS A 217 -76.61 -21.68 4.89
C LYS A 217 -76.72 -22.90 3.97
N HIS A 218 -76.86 -24.05 4.62
CA HIS A 218 -77.44 -25.24 4.00
C HIS A 218 -78.94 -25.01 3.82
N ASN A 219 -79.43 -25.29 2.63
CA ASN A 219 -80.69 -25.95 2.34
C ASN A 219 -80.45 -26.81 1.11
#